data_47f73ddd91ca08c7581ecb5d5280f626
#
_entry.id   47f73ddd91ca08c7581ecb5d5280f626
#
_cell.length_a   1.000
_cell.length_b   1.000
_cell.length_c   1.000
_cell.angle_alpha   90.00
_cell.angle_beta   90.00
_cell.angle_gamma   90.00
#
_symmetry.space_group_name_H-M   'P 1'
#
loop_
_entity.id
_entity.type
_entity.pdbx_description
1 polymer ?
#
loop_
_entity_poly.entity_id
_entity_poly.type
_entity_poly.pdbx_seq_one_letter_code
_entity_poly.pdbx_strand_id
1 'polypeptide(L)'
;MRAVIAVLLMTLAGLAQAVETGTRLAPWTLLDQYDQPYTLDNGLQLLLVARDMDGAKLVKAALEGKPKGYLEARKAVFLADVSRMPAIISTLFAVPAMRDYSYRVLLDRESRVTPRYSAEPGSVLLLRLDQGVVVESLQFIDSDALQAILESSAE
;
A
#
# COMPACT_ATOMS: atom_id res chain seq x y z
N MET A 1 -59.47 5.92 -4.42
CA MET A 1 -58.18 6.37 -5.00
C MET A 1 -57.07 6.02 -3.99
N ARG A 2 -56.29 5.02 -4.30
CA ARG A 2 -55.18 4.61 -3.44
C ARG A 2 -53.90 5.10 -4.09
N ALA A 3 -53.32 6.16 -3.54
CA ALA A 3 -51.99 6.63 -3.94
C ALA A 3 -50.94 5.71 -3.31
N VAL A 4 -50.25 4.93 -4.13
CA VAL A 4 -49.09 4.18 -3.72
C VAL A 4 -47.88 5.09 -3.81
N ILE A 5 -47.40 5.57 -2.67
CA ILE A 5 -46.13 6.28 -2.59
C ILE A 5 -45.03 5.25 -2.61
N ALA A 6 -44.39 5.07 -3.73
CA ALA A 6 -43.16 4.29 -3.86
C ALA A 6 -42.00 5.12 -3.26
N VAL A 7 -41.61 4.79 -2.03
CA VAL A 7 -40.37 5.30 -1.44
C VAL A 7 -39.22 4.61 -2.08
N LEU A 8 -38.56 5.31 -3.01
CA LEU A 8 -37.30 4.86 -3.62
C LEU A 8 -36.19 5.07 -2.60
N LEU A 9 -35.85 4.02 -1.85
CA LEU A 9 -34.64 3.98 -1.04
C LEU A 9 -33.42 3.95 -2.00
N MET A 10 -32.85 5.12 -2.26
CA MET A 10 -31.51 5.21 -2.80
C MET A 10 -30.53 4.79 -1.71
N THR A 11 -30.11 3.53 -1.75
CA THR A 11 -28.92 3.09 -1.06
C THR A 11 -27.73 3.75 -1.73
N LEU A 12 -27.18 4.81 -1.12
CA LEU A 12 -25.86 5.31 -1.45
C LEU A 12 -24.88 4.22 -1.01
N ALA A 13 -24.62 3.25 -1.88
CA ALA A 13 -23.43 2.41 -1.78
C ALA A 13 -22.25 3.36 -1.95
N GLY A 14 -21.57 3.69 -0.85
CA GLY A 14 -20.29 4.38 -0.91
C GLY A 14 -19.35 3.52 -1.75
N LEU A 15 -19.16 3.91 -3.01
CA LEU A 15 -18.15 3.38 -3.87
C LEU A 15 -16.81 3.75 -3.22
N ALA A 16 -16.18 2.78 -2.56
CA ALA A 16 -14.76 2.86 -2.28
C ALA A 16 -14.09 3.03 -3.64
N GLN A 17 -13.65 4.26 -3.93
CA GLN A 17 -13.01 4.55 -5.19
C GLN A 17 -11.64 3.90 -5.20
N ALA A 18 -11.55 2.72 -5.78
CA ALA A 18 -10.29 2.13 -6.17
C ALA A 18 -9.54 3.13 -7.05
N VAL A 19 -8.22 3.22 -6.89
CA VAL A 19 -7.40 4.06 -7.76
C VAL A 19 -7.54 3.56 -9.18
N GLU A 20 -8.11 4.37 -10.04
CA GLU A 20 -8.42 3.97 -11.41
C GLU A 20 -7.18 3.98 -12.30
N THR A 21 -7.13 3.03 -13.21
CA THR A 21 -6.14 3.03 -14.31
C THR A 21 -6.22 4.33 -15.09
N GLY A 22 -5.08 4.92 -15.40
CA GLY A 22 -4.98 6.22 -16.04
C GLY A 22 -4.84 7.39 -15.06
N THR A 23 -4.99 7.17 -13.76
CA THR A 23 -4.80 8.20 -12.74
C THR A 23 -3.31 8.49 -12.56
N ARG A 24 -2.94 9.78 -12.60
CA ARG A 24 -1.61 10.23 -12.19
C ARG A 24 -1.57 10.39 -10.68
N LEU A 25 -0.59 9.78 -10.04
CA LEU A 25 -0.43 9.91 -8.60
C LEU A 25 0.15 11.27 -8.22
N ALA A 26 -0.51 11.95 -7.26
CA ALA A 26 0.04 13.16 -6.66
C ALA A 26 1.28 12.80 -5.82
N PRO A 27 2.36 13.60 -5.87
CA PRO A 27 3.57 13.33 -5.11
C PRO A 27 3.34 13.44 -3.60
N TRP A 28 4.14 12.70 -2.85
CA TRP A 28 4.20 12.76 -1.40
C TRP A 28 5.60 12.39 -0.93
N THR A 29 5.93 12.77 0.29
CA THR A 29 7.17 12.41 0.96
C THR A 29 6.85 11.77 2.30
N LEU A 30 7.44 10.61 2.57
CA LEU A 30 7.35 9.91 3.85
C LEU A 30 8.75 9.49 4.31
N LEU A 31 8.91 9.32 5.61
CA LEU A 31 10.12 8.76 6.20
C LEU A 31 10.00 7.24 6.27
N ASP A 32 11.13 6.56 6.11
CA ASP A 32 11.23 5.13 6.32
C ASP A 32 11.54 4.76 7.78
N GLN A 33 11.81 3.48 8.06
CA GLN A 33 12.16 2.98 9.39
C GLN A 33 13.51 3.50 9.90
N TYR A 34 14.32 4.12 9.06
CA TYR A 34 15.60 4.75 9.41
C TYR A 34 15.52 6.27 9.44
N ASP A 35 14.30 6.84 9.43
CA ASP A 35 14.03 8.28 9.33
C ASP A 35 14.61 8.94 8.06
N GLN A 36 14.80 8.16 7.00
CA GLN A 36 15.23 8.66 5.70
C GLN A 36 14.03 9.01 4.82
N PRO A 37 14.02 10.20 4.19
CA PRO A 37 12.90 10.59 3.34
C PRO A 37 12.88 9.84 2.02
N TYR A 38 11.69 9.58 1.54
CA TYR A 38 11.42 9.12 0.19
C TYR A 38 10.31 9.97 -0.42
N THR A 39 10.53 10.47 -1.62
CA THR A 39 9.52 11.21 -2.38
C THR A 39 9.09 10.40 -3.59
N LEU A 40 7.78 10.24 -3.78
CA LEU A 40 7.23 9.60 -4.96
C LEU A 40 7.62 10.38 -6.21
N ASP A 41 8.24 9.70 -7.16
CA ASP A 41 8.65 10.25 -8.45
C ASP A 41 8.16 9.40 -9.63
N ASN A 42 8.45 9.85 -10.84
CA ASN A 42 8.03 9.17 -12.06
C ASN A 42 8.84 7.88 -12.36
N GLY A 43 9.90 7.62 -11.64
CA GLY A 43 10.72 6.41 -11.82
C GLY A 43 10.16 5.17 -11.13
N LEU A 44 9.25 5.34 -10.18
CA LEU A 44 8.64 4.22 -9.47
C LEU A 44 7.76 3.39 -10.41
N GLN A 45 7.92 2.07 -10.39
CA GLN A 45 7.13 1.14 -11.22
C GLN A 45 6.12 0.34 -10.43
N LEU A 46 6.41 0.03 -9.16
CA LEU A 46 5.51 -0.73 -8.29
C LEU A 46 5.35 -0.01 -6.95
N LEU A 47 4.10 0.22 -6.56
CA LEU A 47 3.77 0.72 -5.22
C LEU A 47 2.94 -0.33 -4.49
N LEU A 48 3.48 -0.84 -3.39
CA LEU A 48 2.79 -1.74 -2.46
C LEU A 48 2.22 -0.92 -1.32
N VAL A 49 0.94 -1.10 -1.02
CA VAL A 49 0.25 -0.36 0.05
C VAL A 49 -0.45 -1.33 0.99
N ALA A 50 -0.13 -1.24 2.29
CA ALA A 50 -0.85 -1.93 3.35
C ALA A 50 -1.45 -0.90 4.31
N ARG A 51 -2.75 -0.96 4.51
CA ARG A 51 -3.45 -0.03 5.41
C ARG A 51 -3.48 -0.50 6.86
N ASP A 52 -3.07 -1.72 7.13
CA ASP A 52 -3.08 -2.34 8.46
C ASP A 52 -1.95 -3.34 8.66
N MET A 53 -1.85 -3.87 9.87
CA MET A 53 -0.80 -4.83 10.24
C MET A 53 -0.95 -6.17 9.51
N ASP A 54 -2.18 -6.61 9.22
CA ASP A 54 -2.40 -7.87 8.51
C ASP A 54 -1.89 -7.78 7.07
N GLY A 55 -2.13 -6.67 6.39
CA GLY A 55 -1.53 -6.39 5.09
C GLY A 55 -0.01 -6.32 5.15
N ALA A 56 0.55 -5.66 6.17
CA ALA A 56 1.99 -5.59 6.36
C ALA A 56 2.64 -6.97 6.60
N LYS A 57 1.94 -7.87 7.28
CA LYS A 57 2.41 -9.26 7.46
C LYS A 57 2.45 -10.05 6.16
N LEU A 58 1.53 -9.79 5.23
CA LEU A 58 1.57 -10.40 3.90
C LEU A 58 2.82 -9.98 3.13
N VAL A 59 3.17 -8.71 3.18
CA VAL A 59 4.41 -8.20 2.56
C VAL A 59 5.63 -8.84 3.20
N LYS A 60 5.67 -8.90 4.53
CA LYS A 60 6.76 -9.54 5.27
C LYS A 60 6.94 -11.00 4.84
N ALA A 61 5.87 -11.77 4.76
CA ALA A 61 5.91 -13.16 4.32
C ALA A 61 6.37 -13.29 2.86
N ALA A 62 5.87 -12.43 1.97
CA ALA A 62 6.26 -12.44 0.55
C ALA A 62 7.74 -12.09 0.33
N LEU A 63 8.32 -11.29 1.21
CA LEU A 63 9.72 -10.84 1.13
C LEU A 63 10.67 -11.65 2.02
N GLU A 64 10.18 -12.65 2.72
CA GLU A 64 11.03 -13.52 3.55
C GLU A 64 12.13 -14.18 2.73
N GLY A 65 13.37 -14.10 3.21
CA GLY A 65 14.53 -14.65 2.52
C GLY A 65 15.02 -13.85 1.31
N LYS A 66 14.36 -12.75 0.95
CA LYS A 66 14.80 -11.92 -0.16
C LYS A 66 15.97 -11.02 0.27
N PRO A 67 16.96 -10.78 -0.60
CA PRO A 67 18.13 -9.97 -0.27
C PRO A 67 17.78 -8.48 -0.16
N LYS A 68 18.66 -7.72 0.49
CA LYS A 68 18.59 -6.26 0.44
C LYS A 68 18.66 -5.79 -1.01
N GLY A 69 17.85 -4.76 -1.34
CA GLY A 69 17.77 -4.24 -2.71
C GLY A 69 16.79 -5.00 -3.60
N TYR A 70 16.09 -6.02 -3.09
CA TYR A 70 15.12 -6.78 -3.89
C TYR A 70 13.99 -5.90 -4.46
N LEU A 71 13.41 -5.02 -3.63
CA LEU A 71 12.37 -4.09 -4.08
C LEU A 71 12.96 -2.99 -4.99
N GLU A 72 14.10 -2.44 -4.63
CA GLU A 72 14.76 -1.38 -5.39
C GLU A 72 15.14 -1.85 -6.81
N ALA A 73 15.58 -3.10 -6.96
CA ALA A 73 15.88 -3.70 -8.27
C ALA A 73 14.65 -3.76 -9.18
N ARG A 74 13.46 -3.80 -8.59
CA ARG A 74 12.16 -3.81 -9.28
C ARG A 74 11.52 -2.42 -9.38
N LYS A 75 12.23 -1.39 -8.94
CA LYS A 75 11.71 -0.04 -8.80
C LYS A 75 10.39 -0.05 -8.02
N ALA A 76 10.38 -0.78 -6.92
CA ALA A 76 9.25 -0.99 -6.03
C ALA A 76 9.51 -0.35 -4.66
N VAL A 77 8.46 0.18 -4.05
CA VAL A 77 8.47 0.62 -2.65
C VAL A 77 7.26 0.07 -1.91
N PHE A 78 7.41 -0.09 -0.59
CA PHE A 78 6.35 -0.52 0.29
C PHE A 78 5.94 0.61 1.23
N LEU A 79 4.66 0.95 1.22
CA LEU A 79 4.01 1.96 2.06
C LEU A 79 3.10 1.27 3.07
N ALA A 80 3.33 1.50 4.36
CA ALA A 80 2.52 0.95 5.44
C ALA A 80 1.90 2.07 6.28
N ASP A 81 0.60 1.99 6.52
CA ASP A 81 -0.09 2.84 7.47
C ASP A 81 0.12 2.28 8.89
N VAL A 82 0.81 3.05 9.72
CA VAL A 82 1.09 2.72 11.12
C VAL A 82 0.39 3.68 12.08
N SER A 83 -0.52 4.51 11.57
CA SER A 83 -1.20 5.56 12.34
C SER A 83 -2.08 5.02 13.47
N ARG A 84 -2.62 3.81 13.32
CA ARG A 84 -3.47 3.15 14.33
C ARG A 84 -2.67 2.50 15.45
N MET A 85 -1.38 2.33 15.27
CA MET A 85 -0.50 1.79 16.28
C MET A 85 -0.22 2.88 17.33
N PRO A 86 -0.36 2.61 18.64
CA PRO A 86 0.02 3.58 19.68
C PRO A 86 1.46 4.06 19.48
N ALA A 87 1.70 5.37 19.62
CA ALA A 87 2.99 5.97 19.34
C ALA A 87 4.15 5.32 20.14
N ILE A 88 3.91 4.93 21.39
CA ILE A 88 4.90 4.22 22.21
C ILE A 88 5.26 2.87 21.57
N ILE A 89 4.28 2.09 21.14
CA ILE A 89 4.50 0.79 20.49
C ILE A 89 5.25 0.96 19.17
N SER A 90 4.82 1.92 18.36
CA SER A 90 5.48 2.23 17.09
C SER A 90 6.95 2.62 17.30
N THR A 91 7.21 3.59 18.19
CA THR A 91 8.55 4.17 18.37
C THR A 91 9.52 3.24 19.08
N LEU A 92 9.06 2.52 20.13
CA LEU A 92 9.96 1.72 20.97
C LEU A 92 10.11 0.26 20.50
N PHE A 93 9.14 -0.26 19.76
CA PHE A 93 9.12 -1.69 19.40
C PHE A 93 8.99 -1.95 17.91
N ALA A 94 7.96 -1.44 17.26
CA ALA A 94 7.65 -1.80 15.89
C ALA A 94 8.67 -1.24 14.89
N VAL A 95 8.97 0.05 14.94
CA VAL A 95 9.94 0.68 14.02
C VAL A 95 11.35 0.15 14.22
N PRO A 96 11.87 -0.01 15.46
CA PRO A 96 13.16 -0.65 15.66
C PRO A 96 13.23 -2.08 15.11
N ALA A 97 12.16 -2.88 15.25
CA ALA A 97 12.10 -4.22 14.67
C ALA A 97 12.15 -4.19 13.13
N MET A 98 11.53 -3.18 12.50
CA MET A 98 11.56 -3.02 11.05
C MET A 98 12.96 -2.69 10.50
N ARG A 99 13.85 -2.18 11.32
CA ARG A 99 15.24 -1.91 10.92
C ARG A 99 16.05 -3.17 10.60
N ASP A 100 15.60 -4.31 11.07
CA ASP A 100 16.20 -5.60 10.77
C ASP A 100 15.65 -6.22 9.46
N TYR A 101 14.65 -5.61 8.84
CA TYR A 101 14.10 -6.08 7.57
C TYR A 101 15.09 -5.87 6.43
N SER A 102 15.04 -6.78 5.43
CA SER A 102 15.83 -6.66 4.20
C SER A 102 15.27 -5.61 3.24
N TYR A 103 14.11 -5.04 3.52
CA TYR A 103 13.40 -4.08 2.65
C TYR A 103 13.04 -2.80 3.40
N ARG A 104 12.89 -1.74 2.64
CA ARG A 104 12.50 -0.42 3.12
C ARG A 104 10.98 -0.38 3.33
N VAL A 105 10.55 0.18 4.46
CA VAL A 105 9.14 0.44 4.77
C VAL A 105 8.94 1.94 4.89
N LEU A 106 8.11 2.51 4.04
CA LEU A 106 7.69 3.92 4.15
C LEU A 106 6.54 3.99 5.15
N LEU A 107 6.68 4.82 6.17
CA LEU A 107 5.78 4.85 7.32
C LEU A 107 4.81 6.02 7.22
N ASP A 108 3.53 5.73 7.01
CA ASP A 108 2.48 6.72 7.10
C ASP A 108 1.96 6.80 8.54
N ARG A 109 2.58 7.66 9.34
CA ARG A 109 2.31 7.79 10.78
C ARG A 109 1.03 8.55 11.08
N GLU A 110 0.55 9.35 10.14
CA GLU A 110 -0.59 10.25 10.30
C GLU A 110 -1.76 9.89 9.38
N SER A 111 -1.68 8.78 8.67
CA SER A 111 -2.70 8.36 7.68
C SER A 111 -2.99 9.46 6.63
N ARG A 112 -1.94 10.12 6.15
CA ARG A 112 -2.04 11.20 5.15
C ARG A 112 -2.02 10.70 3.73
N VAL A 113 -1.29 9.64 3.48
CA VAL A 113 -0.99 9.12 2.14
C VAL A 113 -1.79 7.87 1.84
N THR A 114 -1.77 6.89 2.74
CA THR A 114 -2.45 5.60 2.55
C THR A 114 -3.93 5.71 2.18
N PRO A 115 -4.72 6.64 2.76
CA PRO A 115 -6.13 6.77 2.37
C PRO A 115 -6.37 7.25 0.93
N ARG A 116 -5.35 7.79 0.26
CA ARG A 116 -5.44 8.15 -1.16
C ARG A 116 -5.57 6.92 -2.07
N TYR A 117 -5.15 5.77 -1.55
CA TYR A 117 -5.17 4.49 -2.23
C TYR A 117 -6.18 3.59 -1.53
N SER A 118 -7.06 2.98 -2.28
CA SER A 118 -8.13 2.14 -1.73
C SER A 118 -7.63 0.73 -1.39
N ALA A 119 -6.58 0.65 -0.54
CA ALA A 119 -6.13 -0.62 0.00
C ALA A 119 -7.17 -1.19 0.95
N GLU A 120 -7.56 -2.44 0.76
CA GLU A 120 -8.56 -3.10 1.58
C GLU A 120 -7.96 -3.62 2.90
N PRO A 121 -8.77 -3.73 3.99
CA PRO A 121 -8.30 -4.32 5.23
C PRO A 121 -7.77 -5.75 5.01
N GLY A 122 -6.65 -6.08 5.65
CA GLY A 122 -6.05 -7.41 5.57
C GLY A 122 -5.45 -7.77 4.22
N SER A 123 -5.30 -6.81 3.32
CA SER A 123 -4.76 -7.02 1.98
C SER A 123 -3.56 -6.14 1.69
N VAL A 124 -2.91 -6.41 0.58
CA VAL A 124 -1.88 -5.55 -0.02
C VAL A 124 -2.39 -5.07 -1.37
N LEU A 125 -2.44 -3.76 -1.55
CA LEU A 125 -2.68 -3.15 -2.85
C LEU A 125 -1.35 -3.03 -3.59
N LEU A 126 -1.30 -3.51 -4.83
CA LEU A 126 -0.17 -3.30 -5.73
C LEU A 126 -0.62 -2.43 -6.90
N LEU A 127 0.03 -1.28 -7.06
CA LEU A 127 -0.15 -0.41 -8.21
C LEU A 127 1.07 -0.54 -9.14
N ARG A 128 0.82 -0.86 -10.40
CA ARG A 128 1.82 -0.71 -11.46
C ARG A 128 1.75 0.69 -12.02
N LEU A 129 2.90 1.31 -12.13
CA LEU A 129 3.02 2.69 -12.58
C LEU A 129 3.89 2.78 -13.83
N ASP A 130 3.50 3.67 -14.73
CA ASP A 130 4.32 4.11 -15.85
C ASP A 130 4.37 5.63 -15.87
N GLN A 131 5.56 6.20 -15.66
CA GLN A 131 5.78 7.64 -15.60
C GLN A 131 4.81 8.36 -14.63
N GLY A 132 4.53 7.76 -13.47
CA GLY A 132 3.65 8.31 -12.44
C GLY A 132 2.16 8.05 -12.66
N VAL A 133 1.79 7.32 -13.71
CA VAL A 133 0.39 6.99 -14.04
C VAL A 133 0.10 5.53 -13.71
N VAL A 134 -1.03 5.26 -13.06
CA VAL A 134 -1.48 3.90 -12.74
C VAL A 134 -1.88 3.18 -14.02
N VAL A 135 -1.22 2.06 -14.31
CA VAL A 135 -1.55 1.20 -15.46
C VAL A 135 -2.24 -0.09 -15.03
N GLU A 136 -2.09 -0.50 -13.78
CA GLU A 136 -2.75 -1.69 -13.22
C GLU A 136 -2.89 -1.55 -11.71
N SER A 137 -3.99 -2.08 -11.17
CA SER A 137 -4.28 -2.11 -9.73
C SER A 137 -4.73 -3.51 -9.33
N LEU A 138 -4.02 -4.13 -8.38
CA LEU A 138 -4.28 -5.50 -7.91
C LEU A 138 -4.34 -5.51 -6.38
N GLN A 139 -5.23 -6.33 -5.81
CA GLN A 139 -5.31 -6.59 -4.37
C GLN A 139 -4.87 -8.03 -4.09
N PHE A 140 -4.03 -8.22 -3.08
CA PHE A 140 -3.54 -9.53 -2.66
C PHE A 140 -3.94 -9.82 -1.22
N ILE A 141 -4.46 -11.02 -0.98
CA ILE A 141 -4.75 -11.57 0.35
C ILE A 141 -3.88 -12.78 0.68
N ASP A 142 -3.01 -13.17 -0.25
CA ASP A 142 -2.13 -14.32 -0.18
C ASP A 142 -0.68 -13.89 -0.45
N SER A 143 0.22 -14.23 0.46
CA SER A 143 1.63 -13.89 0.34
C SER A 143 2.33 -14.62 -0.83
N ASP A 144 1.92 -15.83 -1.14
CA ASP A 144 2.51 -16.59 -2.25
C ASP A 144 2.15 -15.96 -3.60
N ALA A 145 0.91 -15.50 -3.76
CA ALA A 145 0.48 -14.79 -4.96
C ALA A 145 1.20 -13.44 -5.11
N LEU A 146 1.39 -12.70 -4.01
CA LEU A 146 2.17 -11.46 -4.01
C LEU A 146 3.63 -11.72 -4.38
N GLN A 147 4.24 -12.75 -3.81
CA GLN A 147 5.61 -13.14 -4.12
C GLN A 147 5.77 -13.47 -5.61
N ALA A 148 4.85 -14.24 -6.17
CA ALA A 148 4.88 -14.63 -7.58
C ALA A 148 4.83 -13.41 -8.51
N ILE A 149 3.98 -12.41 -8.23
CA ILE A 149 3.89 -11.22 -9.06
C ILE A 149 5.14 -10.34 -8.94
N LEU A 150 5.75 -10.28 -7.77
CA LEU A 150 7.01 -9.55 -7.57
C LEU A 150 8.18 -10.22 -8.32
N GLU A 151 8.24 -11.54 -8.30
CA GLU A 151 9.25 -12.30 -9.04
C GLU A 151 9.13 -12.09 -10.55
N SER A 152 7.92 -12.11 -11.08
CA SER A 152 7.68 -11.87 -12.50
C SER A 152 7.96 -10.42 -12.94
N SER A 153 8.01 -9.48 -12.02
CA SER A 153 8.25 -8.06 -12.30
C SER A 153 9.72 -7.69 -12.47
N ALA A 154 10.64 -8.66 -12.32
CA ALA A 154 12.08 -8.47 -12.50
C ALA A 154 12.55 -8.56 -13.96
N GLU A 155 11.66 -8.94 -14.90
CA GLU A 155 11.93 -9.12 -16.32
C GLU A 155 11.67 -7.86 -17.14
#